data_3cc06a196449da3c5c3bcb1f77a70f4a
#
_entry.id   3cc06a196449da3c5c3bcb1f77a70f4a
#
_cell.length_a   1.000
_cell.length_b   1.000
_cell.length_c   1.000
_cell.angle_alpha   90.00
_cell.angle_beta   90.00
_cell.angle_gamma   90.00
#
_symmetry.space_group_name_H-M   'P 1'
#
loop_
_entity.id
_entity.type
_entity.pdbx_description
1 polymer ?
#
loop_
_entity_poly.entity_id
_entity_poly.type
_entity_poly.pdbx_seq_one_letter_code
_entity_poly.pdbx_strand_id
1 'polypeptide(L)'
;MAKATTTIKQVLNYQAEHGAWFAANQALFNRVTAFYFGVIQAHEKVLDLSKKDALTALEKLTHTTQSNPTPAMPLEDILEDIPAMFRRAAINAALGSARSFYSHLTKWRKRKGKAEAKGKKFHERPPVPPRTWNKSTTLYAGMWKERANNNIVIKVWTGTCWSWIKVRITGRELPSDGEMGSPSLIRHGNQWWLHTPVERHFKSPGTIEKQVATNAQTKICAVDLNINENIAVCTIQTVEGTILATKFIHGGRRISGFRKKQLGRIVRNRRKTGIIGENEQDNVQLWNKIRHVDEHIAHFVSARIVQFAKTHEATILVFEHLGNLKPTKGKYSKRSNDKRAYWMKGRIFNYCKYKAYNAGILTSRVNPRNTSRECVRCHSLVARYETGKPAEGYTYGAPLVACALCGMRGNADRNASLVIGQRLSVRYQKSQEKPSTPLARERVSKDAGVVVSQDAQSAKRNHLFLS
;
A
#
# COMPACT_ATOMS: atom_id res chain seq x y z
N MET A 1 -3.60 0.02 22.82
CA MET A 1 -3.04 1.19 22.11
C MET A 1 -2.77 0.81 20.66
N ALA A 2 -2.96 1.74 19.73
CA ALA A 2 -2.56 1.57 18.34
C ALA A 2 -1.16 2.16 18.14
N LYS A 3 -0.43 1.65 17.13
CA LYS A 3 0.90 2.16 16.79
C LYS A 3 1.00 2.50 15.30
N ALA A 4 1.73 3.55 15.00
CA ALA A 4 2.06 3.94 13.64
C ALA A 4 3.57 4.13 13.50
N THR A 5 4.14 3.53 12.45
CA THR A 5 5.57 3.65 12.15
C THR A 5 5.77 4.61 10.97
N THR A 6 6.61 5.60 11.15
CA THR A 6 7.02 6.53 10.09
C THR A 6 8.52 6.43 9.90
N THR A 7 8.98 6.31 8.65
CA THR A 7 10.42 6.29 8.36
C THR A 7 10.94 7.69 8.07
N ILE A 8 11.86 8.16 8.87
CA ILE A 8 12.61 9.41 8.66
C ILE A 8 13.82 9.09 7.79
N LYS A 9 13.95 9.83 6.69
CA LYS A 9 15.02 9.65 5.71
C LYS A 9 16.00 10.81 5.84
N GLN A 10 17.26 10.49 6.07
CA GLN A 10 18.33 11.47 6.23
C GLN A 10 19.50 11.11 5.32
N VAL A 11 20.15 12.11 4.75
CA VAL A 11 21.33 11.94 3.90
C VAL A 11 22.55 11.79 4.81
N LEU A 12 23.44 10.85 4.48
CA LEU A 12 24.74 10.73 5.11
C LEU A 12 25.77 11.59 4.35
N ASN A 13 26.49 12.43 5.08
CA ASN A 13 27.66 13.14 4.56
C ASN A 13 28.91 12.40 5.05
N TYR A 14 29.65 11.85 4.13
CA TYR A 14 30.75 10.90 4.39
C TYR A 14 31.92 11.12 3.42
N GLN A 15 33.11 10.67 3.79
CA GLN A 15 34.29 10.68 2.94
C GLN A 15 34.20 9.60 1.86
N ALA A 16 34.93 9.77 0.77
CA ALA A 16 34.85 8.86 -0.38
C ALA A 16 35.13 7.39 -0.01
N GLU A 17 36.10 7.15 0.86
CA GLU A 17 36.45 5.80 1.37
C GLU A 17 35.29 5.13 2.13
N HIS A 18 34.56 5.89 2.96
CA HIS A 18 33.40 5.37 3.67
C HIS A 18 32.28 4.91 2.71
N GLY A 19 32.19 5.52 1.52
CA GLY A 19 31.27 5.07 0.48
C GLY A 19 31.58 3.64 0.00
N ALA A 20 32.85 3.30 -0.14
CA ALA A 20 33.32 1.94 -0.44
C ALA A 20 33.02 0.97 0.72
N TRP A 21 33.26 1.40 1.97
CA TRP A 21 32.96 0.60 3.16
C TRP A 21 31.45 0.30 3.31
N PHE A 22 30.59 1.28 3.04
CA PHE A 22 29.14 1.05 3.03
C PHE A 22 28.74 0.02 1.96
N ALA A 23 29.41 0.05 0.80
CA ALA A 23 29.15 -0.92 -0.26
C ALA A 23 29.64 -2.32 0.14
N ALA A 24 30.85 -2.45 0.72
CA ALA A 24 31.38 -3.70 1.23
C ALA A 24 30.51 -4.28 2.35
N ASN A 25 30.06 -3.42 3.28
CA ASN A 25 29.16 -3.79 4.36
C ASN A 25 27.80 -4.28 3.84
N GLN A 26 27.25 -3.65 2.80
CA GLN A 26 26.00 -4.11 2.16
C GLN A 26 26.21 -5.44 1.40
N ALA A 27 27.34 -5.60 0.73
CA ALA A 27 27.68 -6.84 0.04
C ALA A 27 27.79 -8.01 1.03
N LEU A 28 28.49 -7.82 2.15
CA LEU A 28 28.57 -8.82 3.22
C LEU A 28 27.19 -9.13 3.80
N PHE A 29 26.39 -8.10 4.09
CA PHE A 29 25.02 -8.29 4.61
C PHE A 29 24.17 -9.16 3.67
N ASN A 30 24.29 -8.94 2.37
CA ASN A 30 23.58 -9.73 1.38
C ASN A 30 24.09 -11.16 1.25
N ARG A 31 25.42 -11.39 1.39
CA ARG A 31 26.00 -12.75 1.44
C ARG A 31 25.47 -13.52 2.65
N VAL A 32 25.50 -12.91 3.84
CA VAL A 32 24.99 -13.52 5.08
C VAL A 32 23.49 -13.76 5.00
N THR A 33 22.72 -12.82 4.42
CA THR A 33 21.27 -12.99 4.20
C THR A 33 20.97 -14.14 3.23
N ALA A 34 21.75 -14.28 2.15
CA ALA A 34 21.62 -15.39 1.20
C ALA A 34 21.92 -16.75 1.85
N PHE A 35 22.99 -16.83 2.65
CA PHE A 35 23.32 -18.01 3.42
C PHE A 35 22.14 -18.44 4.32
N TYR A 36 21.61 -17.54 5.16
CA TYR A 36 20.48 -17.87 6.04
C TYR A 36 19.20 -18.20 5.26
N PHE A 37 19.02 -17.66 4.09
CA PHE A 37 17.89 -18.07 3.24
C PHE A 37 18.07 -19.54 2.77
N GLY A 38 19.30 -19.96 2.43
CA GLY A 38 19.62 -21.36 2.11
C GLY A 38 19.38 -22.29 3.31
N VAL A 39 19.81 -21.88 4.52
CA VAL A 39 19.54 -22.63 5.76
C VAL A 39 18.04 -22.79 5.99
N ILE A 40 17.24 -21.72 5.79
CA ILE A 40 15.80 -21.78 5.93
C ILE A 40 15.16 -22.70 4.88
N GLN A 41 15.70 -22.75 3.66
CA GLN A 41 15.20 -23.67 2.63
C GLN A 41 15.48 -25.15 3.00
N ALA A 42 16.60 -25.44 3.64
CA ALA A 42 16.94 -26.77 4.15
C ALA A 42 16.08 -27.15 5.39
N HIS A 43 15.65 -26.15 6.16
CA HIS A 43 14.92 -26.32 7.41
C HIS A 43 13.61 -25.52 7.42
N GLU A 44 12.68 -25.76 6.46
CA GLU A 44 11.45 -24.99 6.26
C GLU A 44 10.57 -24.89 7.54
N LYS A 45 10.57 -25.90 8.41
CA LYS A 45 9.82 -25.93 9.68
C LYS A 45 10.14 -24.74 10.60
N VAL A 46 11.29 -24.10 10.43
CA VAL A 46 11.65 -22.88 11.17
C VAL A 46 10.65 -21.73 10.92
N LEU A 47 9.99 -21.72 9.77
CA LEU A 47 9.00 -20.67 9.42
C LEU A 47 7.70 -20.78 10.24
N ASP A 48 7.40 -21.93 10.82
CA ASP A 48 6.23 -22.17 11.68
C ASP A 48 6.45 -21.66 13.10
N LEU A 49 7.68 -21.41 13.48
CA LEU A 49 8.05 -20.90 14.81
C LEU A 49 7.73 -19.41 14.95
N SER A 50 7.64 -18.96 16.20
CA SER A 50 7.58 -17.55 16.52
C SER A 50 8.83 -16.82 15.98
N LYS A 51 8.76 -15.49 15.84
CA LYS A 51 9.89 -14.71 15.33
C LYS A 51 11.16 -14.88 16.19
N LYS A 52 11.01 -14.98 17.51
CA LYS A 52 12.10 -15.15 18.47
C LYS A 52 12.69 -16.57 18.38
N ASP A 53 11.85 -17.59 18.38
CA ASP A 53 12.27 -18.98 18.35
C ASP A 53 12.91 -19.36 17.01
N ALA A 54 12.37 -18.83 15.89
CA ALA A 54 12.97 -19.01 14.57
C ALA A 54 14.41 -18.43 14.50
N LEU A 55 14.62 -17.25 15.10
CA LEU A 55 15.96 -16.64 15.16
C LEU A 55 16.90 -17.53 15.99
N THR A 56 16.48 -17.97 17.17
CA THR A 56 17.28 -18.83 18.05
C THR A 56 17.58 -20.18 17.40
N ALA A 57 16.60 -20.78 16.70
CA ALA A 57 16.80 -22.04 15.99
C ALA A 57 17.83 -21.91 14.86
N LEU A 58 17.77 -20.81 14.09
CA LEU A 58 18.76 -20.54 13.03
C LEU A 58 20.16 -20.27 13.61
N GLU A 59 20.28 -19.57 14.74
CA GLU A 59 21.57 -19.38 15.42
C GLU A 59 22.15 -20.71 15.89
N LYS A 60 21.34 -21.63 16.46
CA LYS A 60 21.79 -22.97 16.85
C LYS A 60 22.28 -23.81 15.66
N LEU A 61 21.65 -23.70 14.50
CA LEU A 61 22.04 -24.44 13.29
C LEU A 61 23.37 -23.95 12.68
N THR A 62 23.78 -22.70 12.98
CA THR A 62 24.80 -22.03 12.18
C THR A 62 25.93 -21.41 12.99
N HIS A 63 25.82 -21.30 14.30
CA HIS A 63 26.80 -20.58 15.11
C HIS A 63 27.51 -21.50 16.09
N THR A 64 28.84 -21.50 16.00
CA THR A 64 29.72 -22.22 16.91
C THR A 64 29.72 -21.58 18.30
N THR A 65 29.48 -22.36 19.32
CA THR A 65 29.52 -21.97 20.74
C THR A 65 30.13 -23.08 21.57
N GLN A 66 30.48 -22.80 22.83
CA GLN A 66 30.95 -23.85 23.74
C GLN A 66 29.93 -25.01 23.87
N SER A 67 28.62 -24.70 23.87
CA SER A 67 27.57 -25.70 23.96
C SER A 67 27.17 -26.31 22.59
N ASN A 68 27.69 -25.78 21.48
CA ASN A 68 27.43 -26.26 20.12
C ASN A 68 28.68 -26.07 19.27
N PRO A 69 29.75 -26.89 19.49
CA PRO A 69 31.02 -26.69 18.83
C PRO A 69 31.01 -27.01 17.33
N THR A 70 30.06 -27.84 16.88
CA THR A 70 29.93 -28.26 15.48
C THR A 70 28.49 -28.03 14.98
N PRO A 71 28.14 -26.81 14.62
CA PRO A 71 26.80 -26.53 14.08
C PRO A 71 26.61 -27.24 12.72
N ALA A 72 25.37 -27.62 12.42
CA ALA A 72 25.05 -28.38 11.20
C ALA A 72 25.35 -27.63 9.89
N MET A 73 25.32 -26.30 9.91
CA MET A 73 25.61 -25.43 8.75
C MET A 73 26.39 -24.20 9.24
N PRO A 74 27.69 -24.29 9.44
CA PRO A 74 28.49 -23.21 10.02
C PRO A 74 28.51 -21.95 9.16
N LEU A 75 28.39 -20.79 9.80
CA LEU A 75 28.46 -19.47 9.15
C LEU A 75 29.91 -19.03 8.91
N GLU A 76 30.83 -19.58 9.65
CA GLU A 76 32.27 -19.27 9.64
C GLU A 76 32.90 -19.43 8.23
N ASP A 77 32.31 -20.26 7.38
CA ASP A 77 32.70 -20.40 5.96
C ASP A 77 32.55 -19.07 5.15
N ILE A 78 31.79 -18.09 5.65
CA ILE A 78 31.64 -16.80 4.99
C ILE A 78 32.61 -15.77 5.54
N LEU A 79 32.76 -15.68 6.85
CA LEU A 79 33.61 -14.76 7.59
C LEU A 79 33.62 -15.14 9.07
N GLU A 80 34.80 -15.32 9.66
CA GLU A 80 34.93 -15.78 11.05
C GLU A 80 34.37 -14.81 12.09
N ASP A 81 34.55 -13.52 11.92
CA ASP A 81 34.18 -12.52 12.95
C ASP A 81 32.99 -11.65 12.53
N ILE A 82 31.79 -12.24 12.44
CA ILE A 82 30.57 -11.49 12.19
C ILE A 82 29.89 -11.07 13.50
N PRO A 83 29.72 -9.75 13.78
CA PRO A 83 29.06 -9.30 14.98
C PRO A 83 27.64 -9.88 15.12
N ALA A 84 27.28 -10.34 16.33
CA ALA A 84 26.01 -10.98 16.61
C ALA A 84 24.79 -10.14 16.15
N MET A 85 24.83 -8.82 16.32
CA MET A 85 23.73 -7.95 15.93
C MET A 85 23.63 -7.78 14.42
N PHE A 86 24.73 -7.80 13.68
CA PHE A 86 24.74 -7.82 12.23
C PHE A 86 24.15 -9.14 11.71
N ARG A 87 24.59 -10.27 12.26
CA ARG A 87 24.07 -11.61 11.96
C ARG A 87 22.56 -11.69 12.19
N ARG A 88 22.07 -11.27 13.36
CA ARG A 88 20.63 -11.25 13.69
C ARG A 88 19.81 -10.38 12.74
N ALA A 89 20.35 -9.25 12.30
CA ALA A 89 19.71 -8.41 11.30
C ALA A 89 19.58 -9.15 9.94
N ALA A 90 20.63 -9.86 9.52
CA ALA A 90 20.62 -10.67 8.30
C ALA A 90 19.65 -11.86 8.39
N ILE A 91 19.61 -12.57 9.54
CA ILE A 91 18.61 -13.63 9.81
C ILE A 91 17.20 -13.10 9.64
N ASN A 92 16.88 -11.95 10.24
CA ASN A 92 15.53 -11.37 10.12
C ASN A 92 15.20 -10.95 8.68
N ALA A 93 16.17 -10.48 7.91
CA ALA A 93 16.01 -10.17 6.49
C ALA A 93 15.76 -11.44 5.65
N ALA A 94 16.46 -12.54 5.95
CA ALA A 94 16.27 -13.84 5.34
C ALA A 94 14.89 -14.45 5.68
N LEU A 95 14.49 -14.45 6.96
CA LEU A 95 13.16 -14.89 7.41
C LEU A 95 12.04 -14.11 6.73
N GLY A 96 12.17 -12.79 6.62
CA GLY A 96 11.21 -11.95 5.91
C GLY A 96 11.08 -12.32 4.44
N SER A 97 12.20 -12.58 3.78
CA SER A 97 12.25 -13.00 2.36
C SER A 97 11.67 -14.39 2.16
N ALA A 98 12.01 -15.35 3.03
CA ALA A 98 11.50 -16.72 2.99
C ALA A 98 9.99 -16.76 3.22
N ARG A 99 9.48 -16.10 4.26
CA ARG A 99 8.03 -16.01 4.51
C ARG A 99 7.28 -15.42 3.32
N SER A 100 7.83 -14.40 2.67
CA SER A 100 7.25 -13.83 1.45
C SER A 100 7.22 -14.85 0.31
N PHE A 101 8.35 -15.50 0.05
CA PHE A 101 8.46 -16.53 -1.01
C PHE A 101 7.47 -17.67 -0.80
N TYR A 102 7.46 -18.30 0.37
CA TYR A 102 6.57 -19.43 0.67
C TYR A 102 5.09 -19.04 0.71
N SER A 103 4.77 -17.81 1.14
CA SER A 103 3.39 -17.28 1.04
C SER A 103 2.95 -17.13 -0.42
N HIS A 104 3.83 -16.68 -1.32
CA HIS A 104 3.54 -16.61 -2.75
C HIS A 104 3.41 -17.99 -3.37
N LEU A 105 4.27 -18.93 -3.00
CA LEU A 105 4.24 -20.31 -3.46
C LEU A 105 2.94 -21.03 -3.05
N THR A 106 2.52 -20.86 -1.80
CA THR A 106 1.25 -21.40 -1.28
C THR A 106 0.05 -20.82 -2.04
N LYS A 107 0.04 -19.51 -2.29
CA LYS A 107 -1.02 -18.86 -3.09
C LYS A 107 -1.03 -19.36 -4.54
N TRP A 108 0.13 -19.59 -5.12
CA TRP A 108 0.27 -20.14 -6.47
C TRP A 108 -0.26 -21.58 -6.52
N ARG A 109 0.17 -22.46 -5.60
CA ARG A 109 -0.33 -23.85 -5.46
C ARG A 109 -1.85 -23.87 -5.34
N LYS A 110 -2.43 -23.00 -4.48
CA LYS A 110 -3.89 -22.90 -4.31
C LYS A 110 -4.62 -22.45 -5.59
N ARG A 111 -4.04 -21.54 -6.38
CA ARG A 111 -4.61 -21.09 -7.65
C ARG A 111 -4.51 -22.18 -8.71
N LYS A 112 -3.37 -22.86 -8.78
CA LYS A 112 -3.14 -24.02 -9.69
C LYS A 112 -4.16 -25.11 -9.40
N GLY A 113 -4.28 -25.61 -8.17
CA GLY A 113 -5.25 -26.63 -7.80
C GLY A 113 -6.71 -26.24 -8.07
N LYS A 114 -7.07 -24.95 -7.88
CA LYS A 114 -8.40 -24.45 -8.25
C LYS A 114 -8.66 -24.40 -9.77
N ALA A 115 -7.62 -24.20 -10.57
CA ALA A 115 -7.76 -24.24 -12.03
C ALA A 115 -7.87 -25.68 -12.54
N GLU A 116 -7.04 -26.58 -12.02
CA GLU A 116 -7.05 -28.01 -12.32
C GLU A 116 -8.40 -28.67 -11.94
N ALA A 117 -8.93 -28.36 -10.76
CA ALA A 117 -10.24 -28.82 -10.31
C ALA A 117 -11.41 -28.35 -11.22
N LYS A 118 -11.18 -27.30 -12.04
CA LYS A 118 -12.14 -26.77 -13.00
C LYS A 118 -11.84 -27.18 -14.45
N GLY A 119 -10.90 -28.07 -14.68
CA GLY A 119 -10.45 -28.49 -16.01
C GLY A 119 -9.80 -27.36 -16.84
N LYS A 120 -9.33 -26.26 -16.19
CA LYS A 120 -8.76 -25.10 -16.87
C LYS A 120 -7.24 -25.18 -16.91
N LYS A 121 -6.65 -24.89 -18.08
CA LYS A 121 -5.17 -24.74 -18.19
C LYS A 121 -4.69 -23.59 -17.32
N PHE A 122 -3.62 -23.85 -16.54
CA PHE A 122 -2.98 -22.87 -15.66
C PHE A 122 -1.62 -22.47 -16.23
N HIS A 123 -1.48 -21.23 -16.72
CA HIS A 123 -0.30 -20.75 -17.45
C HIS A 123 0.69 -19.97 -16.57
N GLU A 124 0.35 -19.74 -15.31
CA GLU A 124 1.19 -18.94 -14.42
C GLU A 124 2.38 -19.77 -13.92
N ARG A 125 3.59 -19.27 -14.13
CA ARG A 125 4.83 -19.94 -13.66
C ARG A 125 4.90 -19.92 -12.13
N PRO A 126 5.51 -20.95 -11.51
CA PRO A 126 5.72 -20.95 -10.06
C PRO A 126 6.67 -19.82 -9.65
N PRO A 127 6.51 -19.24 -8.44
CA PRO A 127 7.51 -18.37 -7.87
C PRO A 127 8.85 -19.07 -7.77
N VAL A 128 9.94 -18.36 -8.08
CA VAL A 128 11.32 -18.83 -7.89
C VAL A 128 11.94 -18.14 -6.68
N PRO A 129 12.83 -18.83 -5.95
CA PRO A 129 13.61 -18.21 -4.88
C PRO A 129 14.46 -17.04 -5.41
N PRO A 130 14.77 -16.03 -4.58
CA PRO A 130 15.63 -14.93 -5.00
C PRO A 130 17.02 -15.46 -5.36
N ARG A 131 17.51 -15.10 -6.54
CA ARG A 131 18.87 -15.43 -7.02
C ARG A 131 19.87 -14.31 -6.73
N THR A 132 19.36 -13.08 -6.66
CA THR A 132 20.16 -11.89 -6.38
C THR A 132 19.65 -11.20 -5.12
N TRP A 133 20.57 -10.70 -4.31
CA TRP A 133 20.27 -10.06 -3.05
C TRP A 133 20.66 -8.59 -3.11
N ASN A 134 19.74 -7.71 -2.79
CA ASN A 134 19.98 -6.26 -2.69
C ASN A 134 19.20 -5.71 -1.49
N LYS A 135 19.49 -6.25 -0.31
CA LYS A 135 18.91 -5.78 0.95
C LYS A 135 19.74 -4.66 1.52
N SER A 136 19.07 -3.70 2.13
CA SER A 136 19.72 -2.64 2.90
C SER A 136 20.14 -3.17 4.26
N THR A 137 21.33 -2.80 4.71
CA THR A 137 21.82 -3.21 6.03
C THR A 137 21.03 -2.53 7.13
N THR A 138 20.38 -3.32 7.99
CA THR A 138 19.71 -2.81 9.19
C THR A 138 20.69 -2.84 10.36
N LEU A 139 20.84 -1.71 11.03
CA LEU A 139 21.75 -1.54 12.15
C LEU A 139 20.98 -1.75 13.46
N TYR A 140 21.13 -2.93 14.07
CA TYR A 140 20.58 -3.19 15.40
C TYR A 140 21.38 -2.50 16.50
N ALA A 141 20.84 -2.42 17.71
CA ALA A 141 21.56 -1.90 18.88
C ALA A 141 22.92 -2.62 19.01
N GLY A 142 23.98 -1.87 19.26
CA GLY A 142 25.34 -2.36 19.24
C GLY A 142 26.05 -2.25 17.86
N MET A 143 25.33 -1.95 16.78
CA MET A 143 25.90 -1.58 15.48
C MET A 143 25.89 -0.06 15.24
N TRP A 144 25.39 0.71 16.17
CA TRP A 144 25.42 2.17 16.16
C TRP A 144 25.42 2.70 17.59
N LYS A 145 25.94 3.90 17.78
CA LYS A 145 26.00 4.64 19.05
C LYS A 145 26.05 6.14 18.80
N GLU A 146 26.03 6.94 19.87
CA GLU A 146 26.20 8.41 19.83
C GLU A 146 25.27 9.09 18.80
N ARG A 147 24.00 8.69 18.81
CA ARG A 147 23.01 9.28 17.92
C ARG A 147 22.60 10.66 18.39
N ALA A 148 22.97 11.69 17.63
CA ALA A 148 22.50 13.06 17.79
C ALA A 148 21.71 13.51 16.54
N ASN A 149 21.14 14.72 16.56
CA ASN A 149 20.34 15.23 15.44
C ASN A 149 21.13 15.29 14.12
N ASN A 150 22.43 15.60 14.20
CA ASN A 150 23.28 15.84 13.02
C ASN A 150 24.41 14.82 12.84
N ASN A 151 24.56 13.81 13.70
CA ASN A 151 25.58 12.78 13.56
C ASN A 151 25.15 11.44 14.16
N ILE A 152 25.86 10.39 13.76
CA ILE A 152 25.77 9.03 14.30
C ILE A 152 27.11 8.35 14.17
N VAL A 153 27.46 7.50 15.13
CA VAL A 153 28.59 6.58 15.02
C VAL A 153 28.05 5.20 14.67
N ILE A 154 28.53 4.62 13.58
CA ILE A 154 28.08 3.32 13.08
C ILE A 154 29.24 2.35 12.91
N LYS A 155 28.98 1.06 13.19
CA LYS A 155 29.93 -0.04 12.96
C LYS A 155 29.68 -0.59 11.56
N VAL A 156 30.74 -0.61 10.74
CA VAL A 156 30.66 -1.06 9.35
C VAL A 156 31.82 -2.01 9.02
N TRP A 157 31.57 -2.89 8.08
CA TRP A 157 32.60 -3.73 7.47
C TRP A 157 33.32 -2.92 6.39
N THR A 158 34.65 -2.80 6.50
CA THR A 158 35.47 -2.04 5.55
C THR A 158 35.83 -2.82 4.29
N GLY A 159 35.66 -4.13 4.33
CA GLY A 159 36.16 -5.11 3.36
C GLY A 159 37.23 -6.03 3.97
N THR A 160 37.88 -5.58 5.05
CA THR A 160 38.94 -6.33 5.75
C THR A 160 38.70 -6.44 7.25
N CYS A 161 38.12 -5.41 7.89
CA CYS A 161 37.88 -5.39 9.33
C CYS A 161 36.61 -4.61 9.68
N TRP A 162 36.16 -4.75 10.93
CA TRP A 162 35.05 -3.97 11.49
C TRP A 162 35.55 -2.66 12.11
N SER A 163 35.03 -1.52 11.63
CA SER A 163 35.42 -0.20 12.11
C SER A 163 34.22 0.64 12.54
N TRP A 164 34.44 1.47 13.57
CA TRP A 164 33.49 2.49 13.99
C TRP A 164 33.78 3.80 13.27
N ILE A 165 32.76 4.35 12.61
CA ILE A 165 32.90 5.63 11.90
C ILE A 165 31.84 6.62 12.37
N LYS A 166 32.25 7.86 12.54
CA LYS A 166 31.35 8.97 12.83
C LYS A 166 30.90 9.60 11.51
N VAL A 167 29.61 9.69 11.30
CA VAL A 167 29.03 10.20 10.05
C VAL A 167 28.06 11.33 10.37
N ARG A 168 28.21 12.45 9.64
CA ARG A 168 27.27 13.57 9.73
C ARG A 168 25.99 13.22 8.97
N ILE A 169 24.86 13.66 9.54
CA ILE A 169 23.52 13.43 8.98
C ILE A 169 22.87 14.75 8.66
N THR A 170 22.19 14.83 7.52
CA THR A 170 21.40 16.00 7.13
C THR A 170 20.00 15.57 6.70
N GLY A 171 19.01 16.40 6.98
CA GLY A 171 17.61 16.16 6.64
C GLY A 171 16.67 16.41 7.81
N ARG A 172 15.49 15.81 7.73
CA ARG A 172 14.46 15.99 8.76
C ARG A 172 14.90 15.38 10.09
N GLU A 173 14.71 16.12 11.16
CA GLU A 173 14.96 15.65 12.53
C GLU A 173 13.99 14.53 12.93
N LEU A 174 14.42 13.72 13.89
CA LEU A 174 13.56 12.71 14.48
C LEU A 174 12.52 13.39 15.36
N PRO A 175 11.26 12.95 15.29
CA PRO A 175 10.22 13.47 16.18
C PRO A 175 10.53 13.10 17.64
N SER A 176 10.35 14.04 18.55
CA SER A 176 10.57 13.84 19.99
C SER A 176 9.50 12.95 20.65
N ASP A 177 8.34 12.80 20.01
CA ASP A 177 7.16 12.05 20.48
C ASP A 177 7.09 10.61 19.98
N GLY A 178 8.21 10.04 19.52
CA GLY A 178 8.25 8.69 18.98
C GLY A 178 9.46 7.87 19.44
N GLU A 179 9.27 6.56 19.49
CA GLU A 179 10.33 5.60 19.79
C GLU A 179 11.12 5.27 18.52
N MET A 180 12.43 5.44 18.59
CA MET A 180 13.33 5.16 17.47
C MET A 180 13.56 3.65 17.34
N GLY A 181 13.23 3.08 16.18
CA GLY A 181 13.61 1.72 15.83
C GLY A 181 14.99 1.65 15.17
N SER A 182 15.40 0.45 14.79
CA SER A 182 16.70 0.19 14.17
C SER A 182 16.86 0.90 12.82
N PRO A 183 17.83 1.78 12.65
CA PRO A 183 18.07 2.45 11.38
C PRO A 183 18.62 1.50 10.31
N SER A 184 18.47 1.86 9.05
CA SER A 184 18.99 1.09 7.91
C SER A 184 19.81 1.97 6.99
N LEU A 185 20.95 1.45 6.52
CA LEU A 185 21.77 2.07 5.48
C LEU A 185 21.17 1.75 4.11
N ILE A 186 20.85 2.77 3.33
CA ILE A 186 20.21 2.61 2.03
C ILE A 186 20.93 3.44 0.98
N ARG A 187 21.25 2.81 -0.15
CA ARG A 187 21.84 3.49 -1.30
C ARG A 187 20.74 4.00 -2.24
N HIS A 188 20.76 5.29 -2.54
CA HIS A 188 19.95 5.92 -3.58
C HIS A 188 20.86 6.57 -4.63
N GLY A 189 20.98 5.98 -5.79
CA GLY A 189 21.95 6.40 -6.80
C GLY A 189 23.37 6.30 -6.25
N ASN A 190 24.09 7.41 -6.24
CA ASN A 190 25.46 7.48 -5.72
C ASN A 190 25.56 7.95 -4.26
N GLN A 191 24.42 8.17 -3.59
CA GLN A 191 24.35 8.72 -2.24
C GLN A 191 23.83 7.66 -1.26
N TRP A 192 24.43 7.62 -0.04
CA TRP A 192 23.96 6.80 1.06
C TRP A 192 23.05 7.60 1.99
N TRP A 193 22.04 6.92 2.48
CA TRP A 193 20.99 7.46 3.33
C TRP A 193 20.82 6.61 4.58
N LEU A 194 20.43 7.25 5.66
CA LEU A 194 19.98 6.60 6.87
C LEU A 194 18.45 6.68 6.94
N HIS A 195 17.80 5.54 6.94
CA HIS A 195 16.35 5.43 7.12
C HIS A 195 16.07 4.96 8.54
N THR A 196 15.53 5.83 9.36
CA THR A 196 15.22 5.55 10.76
C THR A 196 13.71 5.40 10.92
N PRO A 197 13.19 4.19 11.26
CA PRO A 197 11.80 4.03 11.62
C PRO A 197 11.55 4.65 12.99
N VAL A 198 10.45 5.40 13.13
CA VAL A 198 9.99 5.97 14.39
C VAL A 198 8.57 5.48 14.63
N GLU A 199 8.35 4.83 15.76
CA GLU A 199 7.04 4.35 16.21
C GLU A 199 6.40 5.37 17.13
N ARG A 200 5.12 5.65 16.89
CA ARG A 200 4.28 6.47 17.75
C ARG A 200 3.11 5.66 18.24
N HIS A 201 2.83 5.76 19.51
CA HIS A 201 1.70 5.13 20.16
C HIS A 201 0.56 6.14 20.34
N PHE A 202 -0.68 5.73 20.07
CA PHE A 202 -1.85 6.58 20.24
C PHE A 202 -3.07 5.74 20.64
N LYS A 203 -4.09 6.41 21.16
CA LYS A 203 -5.35 5.75 21.50
C LYS A 203 -5.98 5.15 20.25
N SER A 204 -6.28 3.85 20.28
CA SER A 204 -6.94 3.22 19.14
C SER A 204 -8.29 3.87 18.89
N PRO A 205 -8.59 4.30 17.65
CA PRO A 205 -9.88 4.91 17.32
C PRO A 205 -11.05 3.89 17.32
N GLY A 206 -10.80 2.63 17.66
CA GLY A 206 -11.79 1.56 17.56
C GLY A 206 -11.98 1.06 16.13
N THR A 207 -13.11 0.43 15.84
CA THR A 207 -13.51 0.04 14.49
C THR A 207 -14.48 1.07 13.91
N ILE A 208 -14.53 1.19 12.58
CA ILE A 208 -15.49 2.10 11.90
C ILE A 208 -16.92 1.71 12.25
N GLU A 209 -17.21 0.41 12.26
CA GLU A 209 -18.52 -0.13 12.63
C GLU A 209 -18.94 0.34 14.03
N LYS A 210 -18.08 0.19 15.02
CA LYS A 210 -18.34 0.66 16.39
C LYS A 210 -18.57 2.17 16.45
N GLN A 211 -17.76 2.96 15.75
CA GLN A 211 -17.92 4.43 15.73
C GLN A 211 -19.27 4.86 15.13
N VAL A 212 -19.66 4.26 14.00
CA VAL A 212 -20.93 4.55 13.32
C VAL A 212 -22.13 4.09 14.15
N ALA A 213 -21.98 2.95 14.86
CA ALA A 213 -23.03 2.37 15.68
C ALA A 213 -23.31 3.14 16.98
N THR A 214 -22.24 3.65 17.60
CA THR A 214 -22.36 4.22 18.96
C THR A 214 -22.63 5.73 18.98
N ASN A 215 -22.38 6.45 17.89
CA ASN A 215 -22.51 7.89 17.86
C ASN A 215 -22.98 8.41 16.50
N ALA A 216 -24.23 8.83 16.41
CA ALA A 216 -24.86 9.43 15.25
C ALA A 216 -24.16 10.73 14.78
N GLN A 217 -23.52 11.46 15.70
CA GLN A 217 -22.74 12.66 15.43
C GLN A 217 -21.32 12.39 14.96
N THR A 218 -20.93 11.11 14.78
CA THR A 218 -19.62 10.75 14.22
C THR A 218 -19.44 11.44 12.87
N LYS A 219 -18.36 12.23 12.75
CA LYS A 219 -18.05 13.00 11.55
C LYS A 219 -17.27 12.16 10.55
N ILE A 220 -17.78 12.07 9.34
CA ILE A 220 -17.21 11.35 8.21
C ILE A 220 -16.67 12.36 7.18
N CYS A 221 -15.40 12.27 6.83
CA CYS A 221 -14.84 12.98 5.69
C CYS A 221 -14.92 12.08 4.45
N ALA A 222 -15.83 12.39 3.55
CA ALA A 222 -15.97 11.68 2.28
C ALA A 222 -15.17 12.38 1.18
N VAL A 223 -14.54 11.59 0.30
CA VAL A 223 -13.63 12.09 -0.74
C VAL A 223 -13.97 11.49 -2.10
N ASP A 224 -14.32 12.35 -3.03
CA ASP A 224 -14.41 12.05 -4.45
C ASP A 224 -13.11 12.47 -5.15
N LEU A 225 -12.43 11.52 -5.80
CA LEU A 225 -11.17 11.74 -6.51
C LEU A 225 -11.40 11.89 -8.00
N ASN A 226 -10.94 13.00 -8.58
CA ASN A 226 -11.16 13.36 -9.97
C ASN A 226 -9.83 13.56 -10.75
N ILE A 227 -9.95 13.70 -12.07
CA ILE A 227 -8.83 13.94 -12.99
C ILE A 227 -8.89 15.36 -13.60
N ASN A 228 -10.05 16.00 -13.53
CA ASN A 228 -10.34 17.27 -14.21
C ASN A 228 -9.84 18.48 -13.39
N GLU A 229 -10.65 19.51 -13.25
CA GLU A 229 -10.34 20.75 -12.51
C GLU A 229 -10.01 20.46 -11.06
N ASN A 230 -10.95 19.77 -10.39
CA ASN A 230 -10.77 19.32 -9.01
C ASN A 230 -10.03 17.99 -8.99
N ILE A 231 -8.95 17.90 -8.22
CA ILE A 231 -8.26 16.63 -7.98
C ILE A 231 -9.01 15.80 -6.96
N ALA A 232 -9.59 16.48 -5.97
CA ALA A 232 -10.44 15.89 -4.96
C ALA A 232 -11.50 16.89 -4.49
N VAL A 233 -12.69 16.38 -4.20
CA VAL A 233 -13.72 17.11 -3.47
C VAL A 233 -13.99 16.36 -2.18
N CYS A 234 -13.90 17.08 -1.06
CA CYS A 234 -14.09 16.53 0.28
C CYS A 234 -15.32 17.13 0.93
N THR A 235 -16.14 16.31 1.54
CA THR A 235 -17.29 16.76 2.35
C THR A 235 -17.21 16.19 3.75
N ILE A 236 -17.55 16.99 4.75
CA ILE A 236 -17.72 16.53 6.12
C ILE A 236 -19.22 16.38 6.36
N GLN A 237 -19.61 15.22 6.82
CA GLN A 237 -21.00 14.94 7.18
C GLN A 237 -21.08 14.04 8.42
N THR A 238 -22.19 14.14 9.16
CA THR A 238 -22.49 13.21 10.25
C THR A 238 -22.99 11.88 9.71
N VAL A 239 -23.05 10.85 10.55
CA VAL A 239 -23.67 9.55 10.19
C VAL A 239 -25.13 9.72 9.80
N GLU A 240 -25.85 10.66 10.38
CA GLU A 240 -27.26 11.04 10.06
C GLU A 240 -27.41 11.77 8.73
N GLY A 241 -26.31 12.26 8.15
CA GLY A 241 -26.32 12.92 6.85
C GLY A 241 -26.27 14.45 6.91
N THR A 242 -26.14 15.08 8.09
CA THR A 242 -25.96 16.53 8.21
C THR A 242 -24.62 16.94 7.60
N ILE A 243 -24.68 17.88 6.65
CA ILE A 243 -23.49 18.37 5.93
C ILE A 243 -22.88 19.54 6.69
N LEU A 244 -21.64 19.41 7.13
CA LEU A 244 -20.95 20.42 7.95
C LEU A 244 -19.99 21.29 7.14
N ALA A 245 -19.26 20.72 6.18
CA ALA A 245 -18.25 21.43 5.40
C ALA A 245 -18.01 20.81 4.03
N THR A 246 -17.50 21.62 3.10
CA THR A 246 -17.06 21.16 1.78
C THR A 246 -15.73 21.82 1.41
N LYS A 247 -14.82 21.07 0.79
CA LYS A 247 -13.53 21.57 0.31
C LYS A 247 -13.23 21.05 -1.09
N PHE A 248 -12.91 21.98 -1.99
CA PHE A 248 -12.42 21.67 -3.33
C PHE A 248 -10.89 21.77 -3.36
N ILE A 249 -10.21 20.75 -3.89
CA ILE A 249 -8.76 20.72 -4.10
C ILE A 249 -8.52 20.79 -5.60
N HIS A 250 -8.17 21.98 -6.07
CA HIS A 250 -8.00 22.30 -7.48
C HIS A 250 -6.60 21.93 -8.01
N GLY A 251 -6.39 22.12 -9.32
CA GLY A 251 -5.09 22.01 -9.99
C GLY A 251 -4.94 20.83 -10.97
N GLY A 252 -6.01 20.06 -11.20
CA GLY A 252 -5.98 18.91 -12.09
C GLY A 252 -5.60 19.24 -13.52
N ARG A 253 -6.09 20.36 -14.07
CA ARG A 253 -5.72 20.83 -15.43
C ARG A 253 -4.24 21.16 -15.55
N ARG A 254 -3.67 21.86 -14.54
CA ARG A 254 -2.25 22.24 -14.52
C ARG A 254 -1.35 21.01 -14.54
N ILE A 255 -1.67 20.00 -13.73
CA ILE A 255 -0.93 18.74 -13.64
C ILE A 255 -1.02 17.95 -14.94
N SER A 256 -2.22 17.83 -15.47
CA SER A 256 -2.45 17.14 -16.74
C SER A 256 -1.71 17.84 -17.90
N GLY A 257 -1.69 19.18 -17.94
CA GLY A 257 -0.95 19.97 -18.92
C GLY A 257 0.56 19.76 -18.81
N PHE A 258 1.11 19.82 -17.60
CA PHE A 258 2.53 19.54 -17.36
C PHE A 258 2.92 18.15 -17.86
N ARG A 259 2.16 17.13 -17.47
CA ARG A 259 2.42 15.74 -17.86
C ARG A 259 2.35 15.57 -19.38
N LYS A 260 1.33 16.14 -20.04
CA LYS A 260 1.18 16.10 -21.50
C LYS A 260 2.38 16.74 -22.19
N LYS A 261 2.91 17.86 -21.68
CA LYS A 261 4.11 18.53 -22.18
C LYS A 261 5.34 17.61 -22.10
N GLN A 262 5.57 16.95 -20.95
CA GLN A 262 6.72 16.03 -20.79
C GLN A 262 6.58 14.79 -21.67
N LEU A 263 5.41 14.17 -21.75
CA LEU A 263 5.15 13.03 -22.63
C LEU A 263 5.36 13.40 -24.11
N GLY A 264 4.94 14.59 -24.53
CA GLY A 264 5.21 15.09 -25.88
C GLY A 264 6.71 15.24 -26.18
N ARG A 265 7.52 15.63 -25.18
CA ARG A 265 9.00 15.66 -25.31
C ARG A 265 9.57 14.24 -25.50
N ILE A 266 9.14 13.28 -24.67
CA ILE A 266 9.57 11.89 -24.79
C ILE A 266 9.24 11.31 -26.15
N VAL A 267 8.03 11.56 -26.66
CA VAL A 267 7.63 11.10 -28.00
C VAL A 267 8.51 11.72 -29.11
N ARG A 268 8.81 13.03 -29.01
CA ARG A 268 9.72 13.68 -29.96
C ARG A 268 11.13 13.13 -29.92
N ASN A 269 11.68 12.92 -28.73
CA ASN A 269 13.00 12.32 -28.56
C ASN A 269 13.06 10.93 -29.18
N ARG A 270 12.08 10.07 -28.91
CA ARG A 270 11.98 8.71 -29.46
C ARG A 270 11.95 8.70 -31.00
N ARG A 271 11.30 9.67 -31.61
CA ARG A 271 11.31 9.79 -33.08
C ARG A 271 12.71 10.12 -33.64
N LYS A 272 13.55 10.81 -32.85
CA LYS A 272 14.94 11.13 -33.23
C LYS A 272 15.92 10.00 -33.02
N THR A 273 15.73 9.24 -31.90
CA THR A 273 16.66 8.17 -31.50
C THR A 273 16.31 6.79 -32.08
N GLY A 274 15.14 6.63 -32.69
CA GLY A 274 14.70 5.36 -33.26
C GLY A 274 14.20 4.36 -32.20
N ILE A 275 14.35 3.07 -32.52
CA ILE A 275 13.92 1.96 -31.64
C ILE A 275 15.00 1.75 -30.57
N ILE A 276 14.56 1.69 -29.32
CA ILE A 276 15.42 1.45 -28.16
C ILE A 276 15.41 -0.05 -27.88
N GLY A 277 16.58 -0.61 -27.58
CA GLY A 277 16.72 -2.01 -27.22
C GLY A 277 15.91 -2.40 -25.97
N GLU A 278 15.59 -3.68 -25.81
CA GLU A 278 14.71 -4.19 -24.75
C GLU A 278 15.17 -3.82 -23.31
N ASN A 279 16.48 -3.64 -23.10
CA ASN A 279 17.07 -3.33 -21.79
C ASN A 279 17.53 -1.87 -21.65
N GLU A 280 17.29 -1.03 -22.65
CA GLU A 280 17.66 0.37 -22.63
C GLU A 280 16.53 1.23 -22.05
N GLN A 281 16.89 2.16 -21.19
CA GLN A 281 15.97 3.15 -20.63
C GLN A 281 16.12 4.48 -21.33
N ASP A 282 15.10 4.86 -22.11
CA ASP A 282 15.08 6.18 -22.76
C ASP A 282 14.54 7.28 -21.84
N ASN A 283 14.98 8.50 -22.07
CA ASN A 283 14.42 9.69 -21.43
C ASN A 283 14.30 9.62 -19.90
N VAL A 284 15.24 8.95 -19.22
CA VAL A 284 15.23 8.68 -17.77
C VAL A 284 14.97 9.94 -16.96
N GLN A 285 15.61 11.07 -17.31
CA GLN A 285 15.42 12.36 -16.62
C GLN A 285 13.98 12.88 -16.72
N LEU A 286 13.35 12.79 -17.91
CA LEU A 286 11.97 13.22 -18.12
C LEU A 286 10.99 12.33 -17.38
N TRP A 287 11.19 11.01 -17.40
CA TRP A 287 10.39 10.07 -16.60
C TRP A 287 10.54 10.29 -15.11
N ASN A 288 11.75 10.54 -14.62
CA ASN A 288 11.99 10.87 -13.22
C ASN A 288 11.29 12.18 -12.83
N LYS A 289 11.35 13.20 -13.69
CA LYS A 289 10.65 14.47 -13.45
C LYS A 289 9.14 14.30 -13.35
N ILE A 290 8.53 13.49 -14.24
CA ILE A 290 7.10 13.16 -14.16
C ILE A 290 6.79 12.46 -12.84
N ARG A 291 7.59 11.45 -12.47
CA ARG A 291 7.40 10.67 -11.25
C ARG A 291 7.50 11.52 -9.99
N HIS A 292 8.51 12.38 -9.89
CA HIS A 292 8.69 13.27 -8.74
C HIS A 292 7.55 14.27 -8.59
N VAL A 293 7.09 14.86 -9.70
CA VAL A 293 5.95 15.78 -9.67
C VAL A 293 4.66 15.04 -9.27
N ASP A 294 4.40 13.85 -9.81
CA ASP A 294 3.25 13.04 -9.44
C ASP A 294 3.28 12.66 -7.94
N GLU A 295 4.46 12.32 -7.42
CA GLU A 295 4.64 11.98 -6.02
C GLU A 295 4.43 13.19 -5.11
N HIS A 296 5.04 14.33 -5.46
CA HIS A 296 4.83 15.58 -4.72
C HIS A 296 3.36 15.98 -4.65
N ILE A 297 2.64 15.90 -5.78
CA ILE A 297 1.22 16.24 -5.84
C ILE A 297 0.39 15.27 -5.03
N ALA A 298 0.66 13.97 -5.11
CA ALA A 298 -0.06 12.99 -4.32
C ALA A 298 0.16 13.20 -2.81
N HIS A 299 1.37 13.59 -2.40
CA HIS A 299 1.68 13.98 -1.02
C HIS A 299 0.94 15.26 -0.60
N PHE A 300 0.93 16.28 -1.47
CA PHE A 300 0.26 17.54 -1.24
C PHE A 300 -1.26 17.35 -1.09
N VAL A 301 -1.90 16.68 -2.05
CA VAL A 301 -3.35 16.43 -2.03
C VAL A 301 -3.74 15.61 -0.81
N SER A 302 -3.02 14.53 -0.52
CA SER A 302 -3.31 13.69 0.66
C SER A 302 -3.12 14.43 1.98
N ALA A 303 -2.14 15.34 2.09
CA ALA A 303 -1.96 16.18 3.28
C ALA A 303 -3.14 17.15 3.46
N ARG A 304 -3.62 17.78 2.36
CA ARG A 304 -4.78 18.69 2.38
C ARG A 304 -6.08 17.99 2.75
N ILE A 305 -6.29 16.75 2.26
CA ILE A 305 -7.46 15.93 2.62
C ILE A 305 -7.42 15.59 4.11
N VAL A 306 -6.31 15.07 4.61
CA VAL A 306 -6.19 14.66 6.03
C VAL A 306 -6.25 15.88 6.95
N GLN A 307 -5.64 17.01 6.56
CA GLN A 307 -5.73 18.25 7.35
C GLN A 307 -7.18 18.75 7.42
N PHE A 308 -7.94 18.70 6.32
CA PHE A 308 -9.35 19.07 6.32
C PHE A 308 -10.18 18.17 7.24
N ALA A 309 -9.95 16.84 7.20
CA ALA A 309 -10.59 15.91 8.12
C ALA A 309 -10.26 16.22 9.59
N LYS A 310 -8.98 16.51 9.91
CA LYS A 310 -8.55 16.89 11.26
C LYS A 310 -9.21 18.18 11.75
N THR A 311 -9.18 19.22 10.93
CA THR A 311 -9.75 20.56 11.29
C THR A 311 -11.22 20.45 11.66
N HIS A 312 -11.95 19.51 11.06
CA HIS A 312 -13.36 19.27 11.35
C HIS A 312 -13.61 18.08 12.29
N GLU A 313 -12.55 17.54 12.91
CA GLU A 313 -12.63 16.42 13.87
C GLU A 313 -13.27 15.16 13.29
N ALA A 314 -13.15 14.93 11.98
CA ALA A 314 -13.64 13.72 11.36
C ALA A 314 -12.78 12.53 11.80
N THR A 315 -13.40 11.47 12.27
CA THR A 315 -12.72 10.24 12.74
C THR A 315 -12.65 9.16 11.67
N ILE A 316 -13.39 9.33 10.58
CA ILE A 316 -13.47 8.40 9.46
C ILE A 316 -13.23 9.16 8.15
N LEU A 317 -12.37 8.60 7.30
CA LEU A 317 -12.07 9.07 5.95
C LEU A 317 -12.53 8.02 4.94
N VAL A 318 -13.46 8.35 4.05
CA VAL A 318 -14.02 7.38 3.10
C VAL A 318 -13.78 7.78 1.65
N PHE A 319 -13.44 6.79 0.81
CA PHE A 319 -13.19 6.92 -0.63
C PHE A 319 -14.00 5.90 -1.43
N GLU A 320 -14.04 6.09 -2.73
CA GLU A 320 -14.45 5.03 -3.65
C GLU A 320 -13.41 3.94 -3.79
N HIS A 321 -13.85 2.71 -4.04
CA HIS A 321 -12.95 1.60 -4.39
C HIS A 321 -12.62 1.62 -5.89
N LEU A 322 -11.66 2.43 -6.29
CA LEU A 322 -11.27 2.65 -7.68
C LEU A 322 -10.21 1.65 -8.21
N GLY A 323 -9.93 0.56 -7.48
CA GLY A 323 -8.88 -0.41 -7.83
C GLY A 323 -9.08 -1.08 -9.19
N ASN A 324 -10.33 -1.29 -9.59
CA ASN A 324 -10.69 -1.96 -10.84
C ASN A 324 -10.71 -1.05 -12.08
N LEU A 325 -10.59 0.28 -11.89
CA LEU A 325 -10.52 1.24 -12.98
C LEU A 325 -9.10 1.32 -13.57
N LYS A 326 -8.66 0.24 -14.22
CA LYS A 326 -7.36 0.17 -14.89
C LYS A 326 -7.51 0.48 -16.39
N PRO A 327 -6.45 0.99 -17.04
CA PRO A 327 -6.42 1.05 -18.51
C PRO A 327 -6.53 -0.37 -19.07
N THR A 328 -7.35 -0.53 -20.12
CA THR A 328 -7.56 -1.85 -20.75
C THR A 328 -7.58 -1.64 -22.26
N LYS A 329 -6.61 -2.24 -22.98
CA LYS A 329 -6.52 -2.19 -24.44
C LYS A 329 -7.78 -2.81 -25.04
N GLY A 330 -8.33 -2.17 -26.07
CA GLY A 330 -9.56 -2.62 -26.75
C GLY A 330 -10.87 -2.26 -26.06
N LYS A 331 -10.88 -2.00 -24.74
CA LYS A 331 -12.11 -1.66 -23.99
C LYS A 331 -12.42 -0.16 -23.96
N TYR A 332 -11.39 0.67 -23.96
CA TYR A 332 -11.52 2.11 -23.83
C TYR A 332 -10.70 2.84 -24.90
N SER A 333 -11.12 4.05 -25.30
CA SER A 333 -10.35 4.90 -26.19
C SER A 333 -8.94 5.17 -25.63
N LYS A 334 -7.98 5.47 -26.50
CA LYS A 334 -6.60 5.83 -26.12
C LYS A 334 -6.59 6.96 -25.08
N ARG A 335 -7.36 8.05 -25.30
CA ARG A 335 -7.49 9.17 -24.36
C ARG A 335 -8.01 8.75 -22.98
N SER A 336 -8.98 7.83 -22.93
CA SER A 336 -9.54 7.30 -21.68
C SER A 336 -8.53 6.42 -20.95
N ASN A 337 -7.79 5.58 -21.68
CA ASN A 337 -6.74 4.73 -21.12
C ASN A 337 -5.59 5.57 -20.56
N ASP A 338 -5.15 6.62 -21.26
CA ASP A 338 -4.12 7.55 -20.78
C ASP A 338 -4.55 8.22 -19.47
N LYS A 339 -5.79 8.73 -19.40
CA LYS A 339 -6.33 9.30 -18.17
C LYS A 339 -6.31 8.30 -17.01
N ARG A 340 -6.70 7.03 -17.24
CA ARG A 340 -6.72 5.97 -16.23
C ARG A 340 -5.32 5.56 -15.78
N ALA A 341 -4.35 5.49 -16.72
CA ALA A 341 -2.96 5.15 -16.44
C ALA A 341 -2.29 6.19 -15.52
N TYR A 342 -2.55 7.48 -15.78
CA TYR A 342 -1.92 8.58 -15.05
C TYR A 342 -2.73 9.08 -13.85
N TRP A 343 -3.90 8.53 -13.59
CA TRP A 343 -4.70 8.91 -12.43
C TRP A 343 -4.06 8.42 -11.14
N MET A 344 -3.67 9.36 -10.30
CA MET A 344 -2.97 9.10 -9.03
C MET A 344 -3.86 8.54 -7.90
N LYS A 345 -5.09 8.09 -8.21
CA LYS A 345 -6.08 7.62 -7.24
C LYS A 345 -5.52 6.66 -6.18
N GLY A 346 -4.76 5.65 -6.61
CA GLY A 346 -4.18 4.67 -5.68
C GLY A 346 -3.08 5.27 -4.81
N ARG A 347 -2.25 6.16 -5.37
CA ARG A 347 -1.17 6.83 -4.65
C ARG A 347 -1.74 7.81 -3.61
N ILE A 348 -2.72 8.65 -4.00
CA ILE A 348 -3.41 9.57 -3.09
C ILE A 348 -4.08 8.80 -1.96
N PHE A 349 -4.84 7.74 -2.27
CA PHE A 349 -5.48 6.90 -1.26
C PHE A 349 -4.47 6.31 -0.27
N ASN A 350 -3.39 5.71 -0.76
CA ASN A 350 -2.38 5.09 0.09
C ASN A 350 -1.70 6.14 1.01
N TYR A 351 -1.45 7.35 0.49
CA TYR A 351 -0.88 8.43 1.27
C TYR A 351 -1.88 9.01 2.29
N CYS A 352 -3.15 9.10 1.95
CA CYS A 352 -4.20 9.43 2.91
C CYS A 352 -4.28 8.38 4.02
N LYS A 353 -4.25 7.09 3.66
CA LYS A 353 -4.39 5.99 4.61
C LYS A 353 -3.38 6.08 5.76
N TYR A 354 -2.08 6.20 5.45
CA TYR A 354 -1.09 6.26 6.53
C TYR A 354 -1.08 7.59 7.27
N LYS A 355 -1.32 8.73 6.57
CA LYS A 355 -1.39 10.05 7.21
C LYS A 355 -2.60 10.17 8.13
N ALA A 356 -3.76 9.67 7.70
CA ALA A 356 -4.98 9.62 8.49
C ALA A 356 -4.80 8.72 9.72
N TYR A 357 -4.21 7.53 9.54
CA TYR A 357 -3.93 6.63 10.64
C TYR A 357 -3.02 7.25 11.69
N ASN A 358 -1.96 7.95 11.29
CA ASN A 358 -1.08 8.72 12.18
C ASN A 358 -1.82 9.85 12.94
N ALA A 359 -2.97 10.27 12.44
CA ALA A 359 -3.82 11.27 13.07
C ALA A 359 -5.01 10.65 13.85
N GLY A 360 -5.04 9.33 14.03
CA GLY A 360 -6.14 8.63 14.69
C GLY A 360 -7.41 8.52 13.85
N ILE A 361 -7.34 8.79 12.53
CA ILE A 361 -8.47 8.74 11.61
C ILE A 361 -8.44 7.42 10.84
N LEU A 362 -9.56 6.68 10.87
CA LEU A 362 -9.70 5.43 10.11
C LEU A 362 -10.06 5.70 8.65
N THR A 363 -9.63 4.80 7.75
CA THR A 363 -9.96 4.92 6.32
C THR A 363 -10.78 3.75 5.83
N SER A 364 -11.80 4.03 5.02
CA SER A 364 -12.68 3.04 4.38
C SER A 364 -12.82 3.29 2.88
N ARG A 365 -13.42 2.33 2.19
CA ARG A 365 -13.80 2.45 0.78
C ARG A 365 -15.21 1.92 0.56
N VAL A 366 -15.95 2.58 -0.32
CA VAL A 366 -17.30 2.16 -0.74
C VAL A 366 -17.30 1.72 -2.20
N ASN A 367 -18.37 1.05 -2.62
CA ASN A 367 -18.56 0.64 -4.01
C ASN A 367 -18.74 1.90 -4.89
N PRO A 368 -17.96 2.06 -5.99
CA PRO A 368 -18.01 3.22 -6.87
C PRO A 368 -19.19 3.23 -7.85
N ARG A 369 -20.00 2.16 -7.92
CA ARG A 369 -21.08 2.07 -8.89
C ARG A 369 -22.10 3.18 -8.65
N ASN A 370 -22.34 4.04 -9.66
CA ASN A 370 -23.32 5.14 -9.66
C ASN A 370 -23.12 6.24 -8.60
N THR A 371 -22.00 6.35 -7.89
CA THR A 371 -21.75 7.44 -6.92
C THR A 371 -21.89 8.82 -7.54
N SER A 372 -21.49 9.01 -8.79
CA SER A 372 -21.66 10.29 -9.53
C SER A 372 -22.99 10.41 -10.27
N ARG A 373 -23.87 9.42 -10.19
CA ARG A 373 -25.18 9.39 -10.88
C ARG A 373 -26.36 9.37 -9.93
N GLU A 374 -26.13 9.21 -8.65
CA GLU A 374 -27.13 9.11 -7.60
C GLU A 374 -27.35 10.48 -6.95
N CYS A 375 -28.60 10.82 -6.68
CA CYS A 375 -28.97 12.01 -5.92
C CYS A 375 -28.69 11.78 -4.43
N VAL A 376 -27.99 12.70 -3.78
CA VAL A 376 -27.74 12.62 -2.34
C VAL A 376 -29.00 12.69 -1.49
N ARG A 377 -30.11 13.30 -1.99
CA ARG A 377 -31.35 13.47 -1.22
C ARG A 377 -32.32 12.30 -1.34
N CYS A 378 -32.60 11.85 -2.56
CA CYS A 378 -33.63 10.85 -2.81
C CYS A 378 -33.13 9.57 -3.49
N HIS A 379 -31.82 9.43 -3.69
CA HIS A 379 -31.17 8.28 -4.29
C HIS A 379 -31.55 7.93 -5.74
N SER A 380 -32.40 8.76 -6.39
CA SER A 380 -32.74 8.62 -7.81
C SER A 380 -31.55 9.01 -8.70
N LEU A 381 -31.62 8.68 -9.99
CA LEU A 381 -30.61 9.09 -10.96
C LEU A 381 -30.71 10.61 -11.22
N VAL A 382 -29.55 11.26 -11.30
CA VAL A 382 -29.44 12.69 -11.60
C VAL A 382 -29.08 12.94 -13.07
N ALA A 383 -29.63 14.04 -13.63
CA ALA A 383 -29.08 14.64 -14.83
C ALA A 383 -27.71 15.26 -14.53
N ARG A 384 -26.76 15.17 -15.46
CA ARG A 384 -25.44 15.81 -15.37
C ARG A 384 -25.21 16.67 -16.62
N TYR A 385 -24.95 17.96 -16.44
CA TYR A 385 -24.99 18.94 -17.53
C TYR A 385 -23.92 20.03 -17.40
N GLU A 386 -23.61 20.68 -18.53
CA GLU A 386 -22.67 21.80 -18.58
C GLU A 386 -23.38 23.12 -18.16
N THR A 387 -22.57 24.04 -17.67
CA THR A 387 -23.06 25.40 -17.34
C THR A 387 -23.67 26.06 -18.59
N GLY A 388 -24.88 26.65 -18.43
CA GLY A 388 -25.60 27.28 -19.53
C GLY A 388 -26.39 26.34 -20.45
N LYS A 389 -26.39 25.02 -20.17
CA LYS A 389 -27.18 24.04 -20.92
C LYS A 389 -28.36 23.53 -20.10
N PRO A 390 -29.42 22.99 -20.75
CA PRO A 390 -30.54 22.37 -20.06
C PRO A 390 -30.08 21.25 -19.11
N ALA A 391 -30.81 21.11 -18.00
CA ALA A 391 -30.51 20.07 -16.98
C ALA A 391 -31.11 18.72 -17.37
N GLU A 392 -30.76 18.22 -18.55
CA GLU A 392 -31.30 17.01 -19.15
C GLU A 392 -30.19 15.97 -19.45
N GLY A 393 -30.53 14.67 -19.36
CA GLY A 393 -29.63 13.59 -19.69
C GLY A 393 -28.40 13.49 -18.79
N TYR A 394 -27.35 12.85 -19.29
CA TYR A 394 -26.11 12.65 -18.52
C TYR A 394 -24.88 12.95 -19.38
N THR A 395 -24.34 14.15 -19.27
CA THR A 395 -23.08 14.53 -19.91
C THR A 395 -21.90 14.16 -19.01
N TYR A 396 -21.11 13.20 -19.45
CA TYR A 396 -19.95 12.70 -18.69
C TYR A 396 -18.92 13.80 -18.46
N GLY A 397 -18.60 14.04 -17.18
CA GLY A 397 -17.59 15.04 -16.79
C GLY A 397 -18.10 16.48 -16.66
N ALA A 398 -19.38 16.74 -16.94
CA ALA A 398 -20.00 18.03 -16.74
C ALA A 398 -20.01 18.42 -15.25
N PRO A 399 -19.93 19.72 -14.89
CA PRO A 399 -19.74 20.15 -13.51
C PRO A 399 -21.02 20.17 -12.67
N LEU A 400 -22.20 20.19 -13.30
CA LEU A 400 -23.47 20.37 -12.62
C LEU A 400 -24.33 19.11 -12.63
N VAL A 401 -25.14 18.95 -11.58
CA VAL A 401 -26.19 17.92 -11.47
C VAL A 401 -27.52 18.51 -11.09
N ALA A 402 -28.57 17.89 -11.59
CA ALA A 402 -29.97 18.17 -11.18
C ALA A 402 -30.72 16.84 -11.02
N CYS A 403 -31.59 16.79 -10.03
CA CYS A 403 -32.50 15.67 -9.79
C CYS A 403 -33.91 16.06 -10.18
N ALA A 404 -34.50 15.38 -11.15
CA ALA A 404 -35.87 15.65 -11.59
C ALA A 404 -36.90 15.30 -10.51
N LEU A 405 -36.60 14.31 -9.64
CA LEU A 405 -37.56 13.84 -8.64
C LEU A 405 -37.69 14.79 -7.43
N CYS A 406 -36.56 15.27 -6.87
CA CYS A 406 -36.55 16.07 -5.63
C CYS A 406 -36.07 17.52 -5.82
N GLY A 407 -35.83 17.94 -7.05
CA GLY A 407 -35.41 19.31 -7.38
C GLY A 407 -33.97 19.66 -6.94
N MET A 408 -33.19 18.71 -6.40
CA MET A 408 -31.81 18.97 -5.98
C MET A 408 -30.97 19.44 -7.16
N ARG A 409 -30.24 20.54 -6.97
CA ARG A 409 -29.25 21.05 -7.95
C ARG A 409 -27.95 21.36 -7.25
N GLY A 410 -26.80 21.22 -7.98
CA GLY A 410 -25.51 21.54 -7.41
C GLY A 410 -24.31 21.06 -8.23
N ASN A 411 -23.14 21.11 -7.60
CA ASN A 411 -21.92 20.62 -8.18
C ASN A 411 -21.88 19.07 -8.17
N ALA A 412 -21.55 18.49 -9.30
CA ALA A 412 -21.55 17.03 -9.51
C ALA A 412 -20.56 16.29 -8.60
N ASP A 413 -19.35 16.83 -8.43
CA ASP A 413 -18.31 16.21 -7.64
C ASP A 413 -18.61 16.33 -6.12
N ARG A 414 -19.26 17.46 -5.71
CA ARG A 414 -19.76 17.60 -4.34
C ARG A 414 -20.87 16.58 -4.05
N ASN A 415 -21.84 16.43 -4.96
CA ASN A 415 -22.90 15.43 -4.82
C ASN A 415 -22.31 14.00 -4.71
N ALA A 416 -21.34 13.66 -5.57
CA ALA A 416 -20.64 12.37 -5.52
C ALA A 416 -19.95 12.15 -4.17
N SER A 417 -19.23 13.15 -3.65
CA SER A 417 -18.60 13.08 -2.34
C SER A 417 -19.61 12.80 -1.22
N LEU A 418 -20.77 13.48 -1.22
CA LEU A 418 -21.83 13.26 -0.24
C LEU A 418 -22.41 11.84 -0.33
N VAL A 419 -22.69 11.35 -1.54
CA VAL A 419 -23.16 9.96 -1.77
C VAL A 419 -22.13 8.93 -1.25
N ILE A 420 -20.82 9.17 -1.44
CA ILE A 420 -19.75 8.31 -0.90
C ILE A 420 -19.88 8.20 0.62
N GLY A 421 -20.10 9.30 1.32
CA GLY A 421 -20.25 9.31 2.77
C GLY A 421 -21.51 8.59 3.24
N GLN A 422 -22.67 8.85 2.64
CA GLN A 422 -23.91 8.16 2.95
C GLN A 422 -23.83 6.65 2.76
N ARG A 423 -23.16 6.18 1.70
CA ARG A 423 -22.97 4.74 1.47
C ARG A 423 -22.16 4.06 2.57
N LEU A 424 -21.26 4.77 3.23
CA LEU A 424 -20.56 4.24 4.40
C LEU A 424 -21.54 4.06 5.56
N SER A 425 -22.36 5.09 5.89
CA SER A 425 -23.36 5.03 6.94
C SER A 425 -24.33 3.87 6.73
N VAL A 426 -24.95 3.80 5.55
CA VAL A 426 -25.89 2.73 5.19
C VAL A 426 -25.28 1.33 5.30
N ARG A 427 -24.00 1.16 4.95
CA ARG A 427 -23.33 -0.14 5.07
C ARG A 427 -23.31 -0.64 6.51
N TYR A 428 -23.03 0.23 7.47
CA TYR A 428 -22.89 -0.16 8.87
C TYR A 428 -24.20 -0.14 9.63
N GLN A 429 -25.19 0.67 9.23
CA GLN A 429 -26.56 0.59 9.75
C GLN A 429 -27.22 -0.75 9.39
N LYS A 430 -27.13 -1.19 8.13
CA LYS A 430 -27.62 -2.51 7.71
C LYS A 430 -26.94 -3.70 8.36
N SER A 431 -25.72 -3.56 8.86
CA SER A 431 -25.06 -4.64 9.59
C SER A 431 -25.63 -4.83 11.00
N GLN A 432 -26.30 -3.82 11.55
CA GLN A 432 -26.96 -3.90 12.86
C GLN A 432 -28.35 -4.56 12.80
N GLU A 433 -29.03 -4.44 11.66
CA GLU A 433 -30.35 -5.06 11.44
C GLU A 433 -30.29 -6.58 11.18
N LYS A 434 -29.10 -7.16 11.00
CA LYS A 434 -28.94 -8.60 10.92
C LYS A 434 -28.95 -9.17 12.34
N PRO A 435 -29.95 -10.00 12.73
CA PRO A 435 -29.93 -10.69 14.00
C PRO A 435 -28.61 -11.50 14.07
N SER A 436 -27.94 -11.42 15.20
CA SER A 436 -26.80 -12.25 15.54
C SER A 436 -27.29 -13.69 15.71
N THR A 437 -27.46 -14.40 14.62
CA THR A 437 -27.62 -15.86 14.68
C THR A 437 -26.22 -16.41 14.89
N PRO A 438 -25.94 -17.06 16.04
CA PRO A 438 -24.70 -17.77 16.22
C PRO A 438 -24.70 -18.92 15.22
N LEU A 439 -23.87 -18.86 14.20
CA LEU A 439 -23.52 -20.04 13.41
C LEU A 439 -22.76 -21.00 14.36
N ALA A 440 -23.51 -21.87 15.02
CA ALA A 440 -22.98 -23.08 15.60
C ALA A 440 -22.26 -23.82 14.48
N ARG A 441 -20.94 -23.84 14.52
CA ARG A 441 -20.15 -24.75 13.71
C ARG A 441 -20.33 -26.14 14.29
N GLU A 442 -21.38 -26.85 13.88
CA GLU A 442 -21.44 -28.31 14.02
C GLU A 442 -20.26 -28.90 13.25
N ARG A 443 -19.34 -29.46 14.00
CA ARG A 443 -18.38 -30.43 13.50
C ARG A 443 -19.18 -31.69 13.18
N VAL A 444 -19.58 -31.88 11.92
CA VAL A 444 -20.05 -33.18 11.45
C VAL A 444 -18.83 -34.10 11.40
N SER A 445 -18.80 -35.03 12.36
CA SER A 445 -17.95 -36.20 12.33
C SER A 445 -18.36 -37.04 11.13
N LYS A 446 -17.41 -37.41 10.31
CA LYS A 446 -17.59 -38.46 9.30
C LYS A 446 -17.62 -39.80 10.05
N ASP A 447 -18.77 -40.43 10.03
CA ASP A 447 -18.86 -41.88 9.94
C ASP A 447 -20.31 -42.30 9.74
N ALA A 448 -20.43 -43.29 8.84
CA ALA A 448 -21.49 -44.28 8.68
C ALA A 448 -22.76 -43.93 7.82
N GLY A 449 -22.90 -44.68 6.78
CA GLY A 449 -24.19 -45.34 6.46
C GLY A 449 -24.90 -44.89 5.17
N VAL A 450 -24.67 -45.62 4.13
CA VAL A 450 -25.53 -45.77 2.93
C VAL A 450 -26.97 -46.06 3.30
N VAL A 451 -27.95 -45.28 2.81
CA VAL A 451 -29.28 -45.79 2.43
C VAL A 451 -29.78 -44.97 1.22
N VAL A 452 -30.12 -45.72 0.18
CA VAL A 452 -30.78 -45.29 -1.06
C VAL A 452 -32.27 -45.11 -0.79
N SER A 453 -32.90 -44.05 -1.28
CA SER A 453 -34.28 -44.08 -1.74
C SER A 453 -34.54 -42.98 -2.78
N GLN A 454 -35.24 -43.39 -3.80
CA GLN A 454 -35.64 -42.74 -5.04
C GLN A 454 -36.79 -41.73 -4.86
N ASP A 455 -37.04 -41.03 -5.96
CA ASP A 455 -38.26 -40.28 -6.35
C ASP A 455 -38.31 -38.80 -5.89
N ALA A 456 -38.61 -37.81 -6.72
CA ALA A 456 -39.32 -37.67 -7.99
C ALA A 456 -38.92 -36.35 -8.71
N GLN A 457 -38.77 -36.44 -9.95
CA GLN A 457 -39.19 -35.69 -11.14
C GLN A 457 -39.88 -34.30 -11.02
N SER A 458 -39.50 -33.50 -12.03
CA SER A 458 -40.21 -32.41 -12.73
C SER A 458 -40.18 -31.03 -12.09
N ALA A 459 -39.75 -29.96 -12.77
CA ALA A 459 -40.24 -29.38 -14.01
C ALA A 459 -39.25 -28.41 -14.65
N LYS A 460 -39.03 -28.60 -15.94
CA LYS A 460 -38.48 -27.64 -16.90
C LYS A 460 -39.53 -26.60 -17.27
N ARG A 461 -39.11 -25.35 -17.57
CA ARG A 461 -39.57 -24.46 -18.68
C ARG A 461 -38.75 -23.15 -18.57
N ASN A 462 -37.87 -22.88 -19.50
CA ASN A 462 -37.96 -22.23 -20.80
C ASN A 462 -38.56 -20.81 -20.77
N HIS A 463 -37.74 -19.84 -21.17
CA HIS A 463 -37.92 -18.84 -22.24
C HIS A 463 -36.64 -18.00 -22.28
N LEU A 464 -35.79 -18.03 -23.24
CA LEU A 464 -35.77 -17.70 -24.68
C LEU A 464 -36.25 -16.27 -25.01
N PHE A 465 -35.33 -15.62 -25.75
CA PHE A 465 -35.42 -14.50 -26.72
C PHE A 465 -35.15 -13.09 -26.22
N LEU A 466 -34.14 -12.53 -26.84
CA LEU A 466 -33.93 -11.58 -27.97
C LEU A 466 -33.85 -10.14 -27.46
N SER A 467 -32.92 -9.35 -27.77
CA SER A 467 -32.16 -8.89 -28.94
C SER A 467 -30.96 -8.03 -28.46
#